data_1528c1723981394259e2258ae55a7510
#
_entry.id   1528c1723981394259e2258ae55a7510
#
_cell.length_a   1.000
_cell.length_b   1.000
_cell.length_c   1.000
_cell.angle_alpha   90.00
_cell.angle_beta   90.00
_cell.angle_gamma   90.00
#
_symmetry.space_group_name_H-M   'P 1'
#
loop_
_entity.id
_entity.type
_entity.pdbx_description
1 polymer ?
#
loop_
_entity_poly.entity_id
_entity_poly.type
_entity_poly.pdbx_seq_one_letter_code
_entity_poly.pdbx_strand_id
1 'polypeptide(L)'
;MRRFNRFYTNILGVLDKHILGTGYSFAEVRVIIEIGIRGESIANNLVDTLTIDRSYMSRIVNKLSKEGLLVKVNSAADSRVSLIRLTVKGEELYAQLNDRSDQQILKLMQELNEEEIQEVYTSMMNIQEKLNKKAGETTR
;
A
#
# COMPACT_ATOMS: atom_id res chain seq x y z
N MET A 1 8.99 -22.07 7.32
CA MET A 1 8.13 -21.13 6.58
C MET A 1 6.69 -21.08 7.08
N ARG A 2 5.94 -22.18 7.13
CA ARG A 2 4.53 -22.16 7.58
C ARG A 2 4.30 -21.52 8.94
N ARG A 3 5.20 -21.80 9.90
CA ARG A 3 5.15 -21.20 11.24
C ARG A 3 5.30 -19.68 11.18
N PHE A 4 6.27 -19.19 10.41
CA PHE A 4 6.49 -17.77 10.22
C PHE A 4 5.30 -17.10 9.54
N ASN A 5 4.74 -17.73 8.49
CA ASN A 5 3.58 -17.19 7.79
C ASN A 5 2.38 -17.01 8.73
N ARG A 6 2.11 -18.00 9.58
CA ARG A 6 1.02 -17.88 10.58
C ARG A 6 1.26 -16.75 11.57
N PHE A 7 2.47 -16.65 12.08
CA PHE A 7 2.86 -15.58 13.01
C PHE A 7 2.72 -14.20 12.35
N TYR A 8 3.28 -14.04 11.15
CA TYR A 8 3.28 -12.75 10.45
C TYR A 8 1.88 -12.33 9.99
N THR A 9 1.03 -13.28 9.63
CA THR A 9 -0.38 -13.03 9.32
C THR A 9 -1.10 -12.41 10.53
N ASN A 10 -0.83 -12.86 11.73
CA ASN A 10 -1.38 -12.26 12.94
C ASN A 10 -0.88 -10.83 13.14
N ILE A 11 0.39 -10.56 12.90
CA ILE A 11 0.96 -9.21 12.94
C ILE A 11 0.24 -8.31 11.93
N LEU A 12 0.07 -8.75 10.68
CA LEU A 12 -0.66 -8.01 9.63
C LEU A 12 -2.13 -7.81 10.00
N GLY A 13 -2.78 -8.79 10.63
CA GLY A 13 -4.16 -8.67 11.08
C GLY A 13 -4.35 -7.58 12.13
N VAL A 14 -3.38 -7.39 13.02
CA VAL A 14 -3.38 -6.28 13.99
C VAL A 14 -3.24 -4.94 13.27
N LEU A 15 -2.36 -4.85 12.27
CA LEU A 15 -2.20 -3.66 11.42
C LEU A 15 -3.50 -3.35 10.67
N ASP A 16 -4.15 -4.36 10.12
CA ASP A 16 -5.41 -4.24 9.37
C ASP A 16 -6.56 -3.69 10.22
N LYS A 17 -6.73 -4.19 11.45
CA LYS A 17 -7.75 -3.67 12.38
C LYS A 17 -7.59 -2.18 12.67
N HIS A 18 -6.37 -1.68 12.72
CA HIS A 18 -6.08 -0.27 12.95
C HIS A 18 -6.46 0.60 11.75
N ILE A 19 -6.21 0.09 10.55
CA ILE A 19 -6.58 0.71 9.28
C ILE A 19 -8.10 0.71 9.10
N LEU A 20 -8.80 -0.37 9.48
CA LEU A 20 -10.26 -0.49 9.42
C LEU A 20 -11.00 0.58 10.25
N GLY A 21 -10.36 1.18 11.24
CA GLY A 21 -10.90 2.34 11.96
C GLY A 21 -11.12 3.58 11.10
N THR A 22 -10.63 3.60 9.85
CA THR A 22 -10.85 4.70 8.90
C THR A 22 -12.16 4.59 8.11
N GLY A 23 -12.81 3.44 8.13
CA GLY A 23 -13.98 3.14 7.30
C GLY A 23 -13.66 2.66 5.88
N TYR A 24 -12.40 2.55 5.53
CA TYR A 24 -11.94 2.06 4.22
C TYR A 24 -11.46 0.61 4.33
N SER A 25 -11.64 -0.16 3.24
CA SER A 25 -11.13 -1.53 3.17
C SER A 25 -9.61 -1.54 3.04
N PHE A 26 -8.99 -2.67 3.36
CA PHE A 26 -7.53 -2.84 3.20
C PHE A 26 -7.07 -2.59 1.76
N ALA A 27 -7.82 -3.08 0.77
CA ALA A 27 -7.50 -2.86 -0.63
C ALA A 27 -7.58 -1.38 -1.02
N GLU A 28 -8.61 -0.67 -0.55
CA GLU A 28 -8.76 0.78 -0.80
C GLU A 28 -7.61 1.58 -0.17
N VAL A 29 -7.22 1.23 1.05
CA VAL A 29 -6.08 1.86 1.74
C VAL A 29 -4.78 1.63 0.97
N ARG A 30 -4.55 0.41 0.48
CA ARG A 30 -3.35 0.11 -0.33
C ARG A 30 -3.29 0.97 -1.59
N VAL A 31 -4.41 1.21 -2.24
CA VAL A 31 -4.49 2.07 -3.43
C VAL A 31 -4.13 3.52 -3.08
N ILE A 32 -4.69 4.07 -2.02
CA ILE A 32 -4.39 5.43 -1.56
C ILE A 32 -2.89 5.58 -1.23
N ILE A 33 -2.33 4.63 -0.50
CA ILE A 33 -0.91 4.66 -0.11
C ILE A 33 -0.01 4.58 -1.35
N GLU A 34 -0.31 3.68 -2.28
CA GLU A 34 0.52 3.51 -3.47
C GLU A 34 0.53 4.76 -4.35
N ILE A 35 -0.62 5.38 -4.56
CA ILE A 35 -0.71 6.64 -5.31
C ILE A 35 -0.01 7.76 -4.54
N GLY A 36 -0.16 7.83 -3.23
CA GLY A 36 0.52 8.82 -2.39
C GLY A 36 2.04 8.73 -2.47
N ILE A 37 2.60 7.53 -2.47
CA ILE A 37 4.04 7.29 -2.61
C ILE A 37 4.54 7.71 -3.99
N ARG A 38 3.82 7.39 -5.05
CA ARG A 38 4.22 7.66 -6.43
C ARG A 38 3.90 9.07 -6.91
N GLY A 39 2.95 9.76 -6.25
CA GLY A 39 2.39 11.03 -6.70
C GLY A 39 1.29 10.88 -7.75
N GLU A 40 1.45 9.99 -8.71
CA GLU A 40 0.47 9.65 -9.74
C GLU A 40 0.70 8.23 -10.24
N SER A 41 -0.34 7.61 -10.79
CA SER A 41 -0.24 6.27 -11.38
C SER A 41 -1.30 6.05 -12.45
N ILE A 42 -1.06 5.08 -13.32
CA ILE A 42 -2.09 4.53 -14.21
C ILE A 42 -2.69 3.27 -13.58
N ALA A 43 -3.95 2.96 -13.91
CA ALA A 43 -4.66 1.81 -13.34
C ALA A 43 -3.92 0.48 -13.53
N ASN A 44 -3.31 0.25 -14.68
CA ASN A 44 -2.56 -0.97 -14.95
C ASN A 44 -1.37 -1.15 -14.01
N ASN A 45 -0.66 -0.08 -13.67
CA ASN A 45 0.46 -0.14 -12.74
C ASN A 45 -0.01 -0.49 -11.32
N LEU A 46 -1.18 0.01 -10.92
CA LEU A 46 -1.78 -0.33 -9.64
C LEU A 46 -2.19 -1.81 -9.58
N VAL A 47 -2.78 -2.32 -10.64
CA VAL A 47 -3.14 -3.75 -10.78
C VAL A 47 -1.91 -4.63 -10.61
N ASP A 48 -0.84 -4.32 -11.30
CA ASP A 48 0.40 -5.12 -11.29
C ASP A 48 1.10 -5.03 -9.93
N THR A 49 1.26 -3.82 -9.41
CA THR A 49 1.98 -3.58 -8.15
C THR A 49 1.25 -4.16 -6.94
N LEU A 50 -0.06 -3.99 -6.88
CA LEU A 50 -0.87 -4.41 -5.74
C LEU A 50 -1.42 -5.83 -5.88
N THR A 51 -1.27 -6.42 -7.04
CA THR A 51 -1.80 -7.76 -7.36
C THR A 51 -3.31 -7.83 -7.07
N ILE A 52 -4.04 -6.82 -7.53
CA ILE A 52 -5.49 -6.73 -7.41
C ILE A 52 -6.10 -6.94 -8.79
N ASP A 53 -7.15 -7.74 -8.87
CA ASP A 53 -7.89 -7.98 -10.10
C ASP A 53 -8.33 -6.66 -10.77
N ARG A 54 -8.24 -6.60 -12.09
CA ARG A 54 -8.52 -5.39 -12.89
C ARG A 54 -9.94 -4.86 -12.67
N SER A 55 -10.93 -5.74 -12.64
CA SER A 55 -12.32 -5.35 -12.40
C SER A 55 -12.51 -4.77 -10.99
N TYR A 56 -11.88 -5.39 -10.01
CA TYR A 56 -11.92 -4.90 -8.62
C TYR A 56 -11.18 -3.57 -8.47
N MET A 57 -10.02 -3.42 -9.11
CA MET A 57 -9.29 -2.15 -9.13
C MET A 57 -10.14 -1.02 -9.71
N SER A 58 -10.84 -1.28 -10.82
CA SER A 58 -11.75 -0.31 -11.44
C SER A 58 -12.84 0.14 -10.47
N ARG A 59 -13.43 -0.79 -9.73
CA ARG A 59 -14.46 -0.47 -8.71
C ARG A 59 -13.89 0.37 -7.57
N ILE A 60 -12.69 0.04 -7.10
CA ILE A 60 -12.01 0.80 -6.05
C ILE A 60 -11.75 2.24 -6.52
N VAL A 61 -11.14 2.41 -7.69
CA VAL A 61 -10.81 3.73 -8.24
C VAL A 61 -12.08 4.56 -8.45
N ASN A 62 -13.14 3.96 -8.98
CA ASN A 62 -14.41 4.65 -9.18
C ASN A 62 -15.04 5.09 -7.85
N LYS A 63 -15.04 4.21 -6.85
CA LYS A 63 -15.56 4.52 -5.51
C LYS A 63 -14.79 5.67 -4.87
N LEU A 64 -13.47 5.59 -4.83
CA LEU A 64 -12.62 6.61 -4.24
C LEU A 64 -12.70 7.94 -4.99
N SER A 65 -12.89 7.90 -6.32
CA SER A 65 -13.12 9.11 -7.13
C SER A 65 -14.44 9.76 -6.80
N LYS A 66 -15.51 8.99 -6.62
CA LYS A 66 -16.83 9.50 -6.21
C LYS A 66 -16.80 10.11 -4.82
N GLU A 67 -16.00 9.56 -3.93
CA GLU A 67 -15.82 10.09 -2.57
C GLU A 67 -14.90 11.31 -2.52
N GLY A 68 -14.37 11.74 -3.65
CA GLY A 68 -13.52 12.92 -3.77
C GLY A 68 -12.09 12.74 -3.29
N LEU A 69 -11.59 11.49 -3.23
CA LEU A 69 -10.23 11.16 -2.80
C LEU A 69 -9.25 11.04 -3.94
N LEU A 70 -9.73 10.64 -5.12
CA LEU A 70 -8.95 10.50 -6.33
C LEU A 70 -9.51 11.37 -7.44
N VAL A 71 -8.63 11.77 -8.35
CA VAL A 71 -8.98 12.45 -9.60
C VAL A 71 -8.24 11.80 -10.75
N LYS A 72 -8.92 11.66 -11.89
CA LYS A 72 -8.31 11.21 -13.14
C LYS A 72 -8.00 12.42 -14.00
N VAL A 73 -6.77 12.50 -14.49
CA VAL A 73 -6.34 13.55 -15.41
C VAL A 73 -5.67 12.91 -16.62
N ASN A 74 -5.83 13.53 -17.77
CA ASN A 74 -5.15 13.05 -18.98
C ASN A 74 -3.66 13.40 -18.92
N SER A 75 -2.81 12.45 -19.35
CA SER A 75 -1.38 12.68 -19.45
C SER A 75 -1.09 13.78 -20.49
N ALA A 76 -0.18 14.70 -20.16
CA ALA A 76 0.31 15.71 -21.08
C ALA A 76 1.08 15.10 -22.25
N ALA A 77 1.73 13.96 -22.03
CA ALA A 77 2.50 13.24 -23.07
C ALA A 77 1.60 12.45 -24.03
N ASP A 78 0.50 11.86 -23.55
CA ASP A 78 -0.46 11.10 -24.34
C ASP A 78 -1.86 11.25 -23.73
N SER A 79 -2.75 11.96 -24.43
CA SER A 79 -4.12 12.21 -23.98
C SER A 79 -4.98 10.95 -23.84
N ARG A 80 -4.54 9.81 -24.37
CA ARG A 80 -5.22 8.51 -24.21
C ARG A 80 -4.90 7.85 -22.87
N VAL A 81 -3.84 8.30 -22.19
CA VAL A 81 -3.43 7.79 -20.90
C VAL A 81 -4.08 8.61 -19.78
N SER A 82 -4.81 7.94 -18.91
CA SER A 82 -5.42 8.54 -17.73
C SER A 82 -4.53 8.33 -16.51
N LEU A 83 -4.10 9.42 -15.90
CA LEU A 83 -3.32 9.42 -14.67
C LEU A 83 -4.28 9.57 -13.49
N ILE A 84 -4.01 8.82 -12.43
CA ILE A 84 -4.76 8.87 -11.19
C ILE A 84 -3.90 9.56 -10.13
N ARG A 85 -4.45 10.59 -9.50
CA ARG A 85 -3.80 11.38 -8.46
C ARG A 85 -4.69 11.48 -7.24
N LEU A 86 -4.08 11.73 -6.08
CA LEU A 86 -4.83 12.13 -4.90
C LEU A 86 -5.32 13.56 -5.03
N THR A 87 -6.54 13.82 -4.58
CA THR A 87 -7.06 15.16 -4.35
C THR A 87 -6.47 15.71 -3.04
N VAL A 88 -6.75 16.97 -2.70
CA VAL A 88 -6.38 17.53 -1.38
C VAL A 88 -6.95 16.65 -0.25
N LYS A 89 -8.21 16.24 -0.37
CA LYS A 89 -8.84 15.32 0.60
C LYS A 89 -8.13 13.96 0.64
N GLY A 90 -7.73 13.44 -0.52
CA GLY A 90 -6.96 12.20 -0.62
C GLY A 90 -5.58 12.30 0.01
N GLU A 91 -4.89 13.43 -0.16
CA GLU A 91 -3.61 13.70 0.49
C GLU A 91 -3.72 13.76 2.02
N GLU A 92 -4.79 14.35 2.53
CA GLU A 92 -5.08 14.38 3.97
C GLU A 92 -5.28 12.97 4.52
N LEU A 93 -6.05 12.14 3.82
CA LEU A 93 -6.24 10.74 4.19
C LEU A 93 -4.92 9.97 4.15
N TYR A 94 -4.13 10.17 3.11
CA TYR A 94 -2.82 9.55 2.97
C TYR A 94 -1.91 9.89 4.15
N ALA A 95 -1.87 11.15 4.56
CA ALA A 95 -1.09 11.60 5.72
C ALA A 95 -1.58 10.93 7.02
N GLN A 96 -2.89 10.82 7.22
CA GLN A 96 -3.46 10.12 8.37
C GLN A 96 -3.11 8.63 8.39
N LEU A 97 -3.16 7.97 7.23
CA LEU A 97 -2.82 6.55 7.10
C LEU A 97 -1.34 6.30 7.41
N ASN A 98 -0.46 7.17 6.92
CA ASN A 98 0.97 7.09 7.24
C ASN A 98 1.22 7.28 8.72
N ASP A 99 0.61 8.27 9.34
CA ASP A 99 0.76 8.53 10.77
C ASP A 99 0.29 7.33 11.61
N ARG A 100 -0.86 6.76 11.30
CA ARG A 100 -1.37 5.55 11.97
C ARG A 100 -0.45 4.36 11.77
N SER A 101 0.08 4.19 10.57
CA SER A 101 1.04 3.13 10.25
C SER A 101 2.33 3.29 11.06
N ASP A 102 2.86 4.50 11.16
CA ASP A 102 4.04 4.81 11.96
C ASP A 102 3.81 4.51 13.44
N GLN A 103 2.69 4.95 13.99
CA GLN A 103 2.32 4.68 15.38
C GLN A 103 2.20 3.18 15.66
N GLN A 104 1.65 2.43 14.73
CA GLN A 104 1.51 0.98 14.83
C GLN A 104 2.88 0.29 14.85
N ILE A 105 3.78 0.70 13.98
CA ILE A 105 5.16 0.18 13.93
C ILE A 105 5.88 0.49 15.25
N LEU A 106 5.78 1.72 15.75
CA LEU A 106 6.36 2.12 17.03
C LEU A 106 5.84 1.26 18.18
N LYS A 107 4.54 1.02 18.22
CA LYS A 107 3.92 0.17 19.23
C LYS A 107 4.40 -1.28 19.14
N LEU A 108 4.54 -1.80 17.92
CA LEU A 108 5.02 -3.16 17.68
C LEU A 108 6.47 -3.33 18.13
N MET A 109 7.30 -2.28 18.01
CA MET A 109 8.72 -2.27 18.32
C MET A 109 9.06 -1.75 19.72
N GLN A 110 8.05 -1.35 20.52
CA GLN A 110 8.27 -0.62 21.78
C GLN A 110 9.12 -1.36 22.82
N GLU A 111 9.12 -2.69 22.81
CA GLU A 111 9.88 -3.52 23.75
C GLU A 111 11.27 -3.91 23.22
N LEU A 112 11.60 -3.50 22.00
CA LEU A 112 12.87 -3.79 21.36
C LEU A 112 13.86 -2.64 21.58
N ASN A 113 15.14 -2.97 21.74
CA ASN A 113 16.20 -1.98 21.71
C ASN A 113 16.57 -1.62 20.26
N GLU A 114 17.43 -0.62 20.07
CA GLU A 114 17.83 -0.15 18.73
C GLU A 114 18.48 -1.25 17.90
N GLU A 115 19.31 -2.09 18.51
CA GLU A 115 19.98 -3.20 17.83
C GLU A 115 18.97 -4.24 17.33
N GLU A 116 18.00 -4.62 18.17
CA GLU A 116 16.94 -5.55 17.80
C GLU A 116 16.03 -4.99 16.70
N ILE A 117 15.70 -3.70 16.75
CA ILE A 117 14.93 -3.02 15.70
C ILE A 117 15.68 -3.08 14.38
N GLN A 118 17.01 -2.83 14.41
CA GLN A 118 17.83 -2.89 13.21
C GLN A 118 17.90 -4.32 12.65
N GLU A 119 17.97 -5.33 13.51
CA GLU A 119 17.96 -6.74 13.09
C GLU A 119 16.64 -7.10 12.41
N VAL A 120 15.51 -6.68 12.97
CA VAL A 120 14.17 -6.90 12.39
C VAL A 120 14.08 -6.23 11.02
N TYR A 121 14.48 -4.97 10.93
CA TYR A 121 14.47 -4.22 9.68
C TYR A 121 15.33 -4.91 8.60
N THR A 122 16.55 -5.28 8.94
CA THR A 122 17.46 -5.96 8.00
C THR A 122 16.88 -7.30 7.54
N SER A 123 16.27 -8.06 8.45
CA SER A 123 15.61 -9.34 8.12
C SER A 123 14.45 -9.15 7.16
N MET A 124 13.60 -8.14 7.38
CA MET A 124 12.48 -7.81 6.50
C MET A 124 12.97 -7.40 5.11
N MET A 125 14.00 -6.57 5.03
CA MET A 125 14.59 -6.15 3.75
C MET A 125 15.19 -7.33 2.99
N ASN A 126 15.86 -8.25 3.68
CA ASN A 126 16.40 -9.46 3.07
C ASN A 126 15.30 -10.36 2.49
N ILE A 127 14.21 -10.56 3.22
CA ILE A 127 13.07 -11.32 2.75
C ILE A 127 12.47 -10.67 1.49
N GLN A 128 12.25 -9.37 1.54
CA GLN A 128 11.70 -8.62 0.42
C GLN A 128 12.57 -8.72 -0.83
N GLU A 129 13.87 -8.51 -0.69
CA GLU A 129 14.83 -8.58 -1.79
C GLU A 129 14.83 -9.98 -2.43
N LYS A 130 14.89 -11.03 -1.62
CA LYS A 130 14.91 -12.41 -2.11
C LYS A 130 13.63 -12.80 -2.84
N LEU A 131 12.48 -12.41 -2.32
CA LEU A 131 11.19 -12.73 -2.93
C LEU A 131 10.93 -11.90 -4.19
N ASN A 132 11.35 -10.65 -4.23
CA ASN A 132 11.20 -9.80 -5.41
C ASN A 132 12.05 -10.29 -6.60
N LYS A 133 13.23 -10.84 -6.36
CA LYS A 133 14.06 -11.42 -7.43
C LYS A 133 13.32 -12.53 -8.19
N LYS A 134 12.56 -13.36 -7.47
CA LYS A 134 11.75 -14.42 -8.09
C LYS A 134 10.60 -13.89 -8.92
N ALA A 135 9.98 -12.79 -8.50
CA ALA A 135 8.90 -12.15 -9.25
C ALA A 135 9.41 -11.56 -10.59
N GLY A 136 10.63 -11.02 -10.60
CA GLY A 136 11.27 -10.47 -11.81
C GLY A 136 11.69 -11.53 -12.83
N GLU A 137 12.04 -12.73 -12.37
CA GLU A 137 12.44 -13.84 -13.25
C GLU A 137 11.25 -14.52 -13.93
N THR A 138 10.06 -14.40 -13.37
CA THR A 138 8.83 -15.01 -13.93
C THR A 138 8.22 -14.17 -15.05
N THR A 139 8.69 -12.93 -15.25
CA THR A 139 8.18 -11.99 -16.24
C THR A 139 9.06 -11.95 -17.52
N ARG A 140 10.03 -12.81 -17.58
CA ARG A 140 10.84 -13.05 -18.79
C ARG A 140 10.41 -14.37 -19.46
#